data_1ddbf4cd4031cb6aa452d72fe63a8d9d
#
_entry.id   1ddbf4cd4031cb6aa452d72fe63a8d9d
#
_cell.length_a   1.000
_cell.length_b   1.000
_cell.length_c   1.000
_cell.angle_alpha   90.00
_cell.angle_beta   90.00
_cell.angle_gamma   90.00
#
_symmetry.space_group_name_H-M   'P 1'
#
loop_
_entity.id
_entity.type
_entity.pdbx_description
1 polymer ?
#
loop_
_entity_poly.entity_id
_entity_poly.type
_entity_poly.pdbx_seq_one_letter_code
_entity_poly.pdbx_strand_id
1 'polypeptide(L)'
;MQKFKIFDGHNDVLFRLYLKNKKNAFLDFIQGDNEGHLDLPRMQQSGFHGGFFAIYVPSPEVGVIDSDKPVRYDDMEKDEYSLPLPDLLKADVALPIVIRKISLLSEIEKNSKGQVKVCLNGQELEQSFQDNKLAIIMHIEGAECIDENFYNLEALYRSGLRSIGPVWSRPTIFGEGVPFAFPQSPDTGGGLTDLGVELIKHCNDLNMIVDNSHLNEKGFWDIAKYSHHPLVATHSNVHTICPHTRNLTNRQLDAIKDTR
;
A
#
# COMPACT_ATOMS: atom_id res chain seq x y z
N MET A 1 -5.09 -25.01 20.92
CA MET A 1 -5.16 -24.88 19.47
C MET A 1 -3.90 -24.15 18.99
N GLN A 2 -3.21 -24.69 18.00
CA GLN A 2 -2.10 -24.00 17.36
C GLN A 2 -2.67 -22.76 16.63
N LYS A 3 -2.28 -21.56 17.05
CA LYS A 3 -2.71 -20.33 16.34
C LYS A 3 -1.93 -20.24 15.03
N PHE A 4 -2.62 -20.08 13.93
CA PHE A 4 -1.97 -19.77 12.65
C PHE A 4 -1.31 -18.39 12.74
N LYS A 5 -0.13 -18.28 12.17
CA LYS A 5 0.55 -16.99 12.01
C LYS A 5 -0.05 -16.27 10.80
N ILE A 6 -0.64 -15.11 11.01
CA ILE A 6 -1.24 -14.30 9.95
C ILE A 6 -0.25 -13.20 9.57
N PHE A 7 0.04 -13.08 8.28
CA PHE A 7 0.74 -11.95 7.69
C PHE A 7 -0.20 -11.24 6.73
N ASP A 8 -0.47 -9.98 7.01
CA ASP A 8 -1.46 -9.16 6.30
C ASP A 8 -0.88 -8.53 5.05
N GLY A 9 -1.57 -8.64 3.92
CA GLY A 9 -1.14 -8.04 2.66
C GLY A 9 -1.26 -6.52 2.64
N HIS A 10 -2.20 -5.95 3.41
CA HIS A 10 -2.44 -4.51 3.41
C HIS A 10 -3.30 -4.05 4.58
N ASN A 11 -2.93 -2.91 5.18
CA ASN A 11 -3.80 -2.21 6.11
C ASN A 11 -3.53 -0.70 6.14
N ASP A 12 -4.58 0.05 6.52
CA ASP A 12 -4.61 1.51 6.60
C ASP A 12 -4.46 2.06 8.03
N VAL A 13 -3.78 1.36 8.91
CA VAL A 13 -3.54 1.82 10.29
C VAL A 13 -2.93 3.22 10.31
N LEU A 14 -1.91 3.46 9.46
CA LEU A 14 -1.22 4.76 9.42
C LEU A 14 -2.12 5.88 8.91
N PHE A 15 -3.05 5.58 7.98
CA PHE A 15 -4.04 6.55 7.51
C PHE A 15 -5.02 6.92 8.62
N ARG A 16 -5.58 5.94 9.33
CA ARG A 16 -6.47 6.18 10.47
C ARG A 16 -5.82 7.06 11.54
N LEU A 17 -4.55 6.76 11.90
CA LEU A 17 -3.81 7.53 12.89
C LEU A 17 -3.47 8.94 12.40
N TYR A 18 -3.17 9.09 11.12
CA TYR A 18 -2.91 10.39 10.50
C TYR A 18 -4.12 11.31 10.56
N LEU A 19 -5.33 10.80 10.27
CA LEU A 19 -6.58 11.57 10.32
C LEU A 19 -6.90 12.10 11.71
N LYS A 20 -6.45 11.45 12.78
CA LYS A 20 -6.64 11.94 14.16
C LYS A 20 -5.92 13.26 14.43
N ASN A 21 -4.95 13.62 13.62
CA ASN A 21 -4.18 14.88 13.70
C ASN A 21 -3.75 15.26 15.12
N LYS A 22 -3.38 14.28 15.96
CA LYS A 22 -2.89 14.50 17.32
C LYS A 22 -1.45 14.02 17.49
N LYS A 23 -0.69 14.68 18.36
CA LYS A 23 0.75 14.42 18.57
C LYS A 23 1.04 12.95 18.95
N ASN A 24 0.20 12.34 19.76
CA ASN A 24 0.40 11.01 20.32
C ASN A 24 -0.53 9.95 19.69
N ALA A 25 -0.95 10.13 18.43
CA ALA A 25 -1.83 9.19 17.75
C ALA A 25 -1.28 7.74 17.71
N PHE A 26 0.04 7.56 17.73
CA PHE A 26 0.68 6.25 17.80
C PHE A 26 0.31 5.44 19.06
N LEU A 27 -0.03 6.11 20.18
CA LEU A 27 -0.48 5.44 21.41
C LEU A 27 -1.82 4.73 21.22
N ASP A 28 -2.68 5.24 20.35
CA ASP A 28 -3.97 4.62 20.05
C ASP A 28 -3.79 3.25 19.38
N PHE A 29 -2.74 3.09 18.59
CA PHE A 29 -2.38 1.77 18.05
C PHE A 29 -1.76 0.86 19.11
N ILE A 30 -0.84 1.39 19.94
CA ILE A 30 -0.10 0.58 20.94
C ILE A 30 -1.01 0.11 22.06
N GLN A 31 -1.92 0.97 22.53
CA GLN A 31 -2.78 0.71 23.70
C GLN A 31 -4.16 0.18 23.33
N GLY A 32 -4.57 0.40 22.06
CA GLY A 32 -5.95 0.22 21.62
C GLY A 32 -6.82 1.40 22.02
N ASP A 33 -7.68 1.86 21.11
CA ASP A 33 -8.64 2.94 21.32
C ASP A 33 -10.08 2.54 21.03
N ASN A 34 -10.29 1.25 20.75
CA ASN A 34 -11.58 0.66 20.33
C ASN A 34 -12.12 1.20 19.01
N GLU A 35 -11.32 1.95 18.25
CA GLU A 35 -11.66 2.43 16.91
C GLU A 35 -10.96 1.58 15.83
N GLY A 36 -11.55 1.58 14.61
CA GLY A 36 -11.03 0.80 13.49
C GLY A 36 -10.96 -0.70 13.79
N HIS A 37 -10.20 -1.44 12.99
CA HIS A 37 -10.16 -2.90 13.07
C HIS A 37 -8.85 -3.45 13.66
N LEU A 38 -7.76 -2.69 13.58
CA LEU A 38 -6.41 -3.13 13.95
C LEU A 38 -5.78 -2.20 15.00
N ASP A 39 -5.30 -2.81 16.07
CA ASP A 39 -4.39 -2.25 17.06
C ASP A 39 -3.49 -3.36 17.60
N LEU A 40 -2.41 -3.01 18.28
CA LEU A 40 -1.44 -3.97 18.76
C LEU A 40 -2.04 -5.04 19.70
N PRO A 41 -2.89 -4.70 20.69
CA PRO A 41 -3.53 -5.71 21.54
C PRO A 41 -4.38 -6.71 20.77
N ARG A 42 -5.24 -6.25 19.83
CA ARG A 42 -6.12 -7.13 19.03
C ARG A 42 -5.30 -8.02 18.08
N MET A 43 -4.25 -7.47 17.46
CA MET A 43 -3.34 -8.22 16.59
C MET A 43 -2.65 -9.34 17.35
N GLN A 44 -2.13 -9.08 18.55
CA GLN A 44 -1.51 -10.09 19.39
C GLN A 44 -2.48 -11.19 19.82
N GLN A 45 -3.72 -10.85 20.14
CA GLN A 45 -4.76 -11.81 20.54
C GLN A 45 -5.18 -12.73 19.38
N SER A 46 -5.23 -12.21 18.16
CA SER A 46 -5.72 -12.95 16.99
C SER A 46 -4.69 -13.81 16.27
N GLY A 47 -3.41 -13.76 16.66
CA GLY A 47 -2.33 -14.46 15.97
C GLY A 47 -1.80 -13.71 14.74
N PHE A 48 -2.04 -12.41 14.68
CA PHE A 48 -1.50 -11.53 13.67
C PHE A 48 -0.02 -11.26 13.94
N HIS A 49 0.85 -11.66 13.04
CA HIS A 49 2.31 -11.61 13.25
C HIS A 49 3.00 -10.52 12.46
N GLY A 50 2.35 -9.95 11.47
CA GLY A 50 2.92 -8.87 10.67
C GLY A 50 2.07 -8.49 9.48
N GLY A 51 2.56 -7.53 8.70
CA GLY A 51 1.91 -7.11 7.47
C GLY A 51 2.56 -5.89 6.83
N PHE A 52 2.00 -5.54 5.66
CA PHE A 52 2.31 -4.31 4.97
C PHE A 52 1.48 -3.16 5.55
N PHE A 53 2.17 -2.19 6.13
CA PHE A 53 1.54 -0.98 6.68
C PHE A 53 1.59 0.11 5.62
N ALA A 54 0.42 0.42 5.07
CA ALA A 54 0.31 1.31 3.93
C ALA A 54 0.49 2.77 4.30
N ILE A 55 1.35 3.45 3.56
CA ILE A 55 1.47 4.90 3.52
C ILE A 55 0.74 5.37 2.27
N TYR A 56 -0.55 5.57 2.41
CA TYR A 56 -1.45 6.09 1.39
C TYR A 56 -1.53 7.62 1.48
N VAL A 57 -1.57 8.32 0.35
CA VAL A 57 -1.77 9.76 0.30
C VAL A 57 -3.23 10.05 -0.08
N PRO A 58 -4.06 10.57 0.85
CA PRO A 58 -5.47 10.83 0.54
C PRO A 58 -5.61 11.89 -0.55
N SER A 59 -6.70 11.79 -1.32
CA SER A 59 -7.09 12.89 -2.21
C SER A 59 -7.39 14.12 -1.38
N PRO A 60 -7.09 15.35 -1.86
CA PRO A 60 -7.30 16.57 -1.11
C PRO A 60 -8.72 16.74 -0.57
N GLU A 61 -9.69 16.21 -1.29
CA GLU A 61 -11.11 16.23 -0.92
C GLU A 61 -11.44 15.30 0.27
N VAL A 62 -10.63 14.27 0.53
CA VAL A 62 -10.84 13.31 1.65
C VAL A 62 -10.28 13.83 2.97
N GLY A 63 -9.29 14.71 2.93
CA GLY A 63 -8.66 15.29 4.13
C GLY A 63 -9.31 16.59 4.62
N VAL A 64 -10.16 17.18 3.81
CA VAL A 64 -10.96 18.35 4.17
C VAL A 64 -12.34 17.82 4.53
N ILE A 65 -12.70 17.89 5.80
CA ILE A 65 -14.08 17.75 6.25
C ILE A 65 -14.82 19.00 5.75
N ASP A 66 -14.87 19.20 4.45
CA ASP A 66 -15.80 20.09 3.82
C ASP A 66 -17.05 19.25 3.52
N SER A 67 -18.05 19.41 4.37
CA SER A 67 -19.31 18.69 4.32
C SER A 67 -20.06 18.83 2.99
N ASP A 68 -19.63 19.74 2.12
CA ASP A 68 -20.31 20.06 0.87
C ASP A 68 -19.85 19.22 -0.34
N LYS A 69 -18.74 18.47 -0.25
CA LYS A 69 -18.29 17.54 -1.29
C LYS A 69 -17.73 16.24 -0.71
N PRO A 70 -18.56 15.38 -0.12
CA PRO A 70 -18.08 14.06 0.30
C PRO A 70 -17.64 13.26 -0.92
N VAL A 71 -16.47 12.60 -0.83
CA VAL A 71 -16.13 11.51 -1.77
C VAL A 71 -17.21 10.45 -1.60
N ARG A 72 -18.07 10.32 -2.59
CA ARG A 72 -19.22 9.41 -2.53
C ARG A 72 -18.78 8.00 -2.88
N TYR A 73 -18.23 7.30 -1.92
CA TYR A 73 -18.09 5.84 -2.02
C TYR A 73 -19.45 5.13 -1.94
N ASP A 74 -20.54 5.83 -1.62
CA ASP A 74 -21.91 5.33 -1.62
C ASP A 74 -22.32 4.73 -2.98
N ASP A 75 -21.73 5.22 -4.08
CA ASP A 75 -21.95 4.64 -5.41
C ASP A 75 -21.43 3.20 -5.53
N MET A 76 -20.46 2.78 -4.70
CA MET A 76 -19.93 1.42 -4.68
C MET A 76 -20.89 0.40 -4.04
N GLU A 77 -21.98 0.84 -3.44
CA GLU A 77 -23.07 -0.01 -2.93
C GLU A 77 -24.08 -0.41 -4.03
N LYS A 78 -23.97 0.18 -5.24
CA LYS A 78 -24.81 -0.15 -6.38
C LYS A 78 -24.36 -1.46 -7.03
N ASP A 79 -25.30 -2.12 -7.71
CA ASP A 79 -25.03 -3.34 -8.49
C ASP A 79 -24.00 -3.09 -9.65
N GLU A 80 -23.98 -1.89 -10.17
CA GLU A 80 -23.03 -1.42 -11.18
C GLU A 80 -22.58 0.01 -10.87
N TYR A 81 -21.28 0.26 -10.98
CA TYR A 81 -20.71 1.59 -10.77
C TYR A 81 -19.37 1.78 -11.46
N SER A 82 -19.01 3.03 -11.69
CA SER A 82 -17.69 3.44 -12.16
C SER A 82 -17.38 4.83 -11.60
N LEU A 83 -16.40 4.90 -10.71
CA LEU A 83 -15.93 6.15 -10.15
C LEU A 83 -14.80 6.70 -11.02
N PRO A 84 -14.77 7.99 -11.34
CA PRO A 84 -13.66 8.59 -12.08
C PRO A 84 -12.37 8.50 -11.27
N LEU A 85 -11.24 8.40 -11.97
CA LEU A 85 -9.94 8.55 -11.32
C LEU A 85 -9.78 9.98 -10.80
N PRO A 86 -9.27 10.16 -9.57
CA PRO A 86 -8.89 11.47 -9.06
C PRO A 86 -7.75 12.09 -9.88
N ASP A 87 -7.55 13.39 -9.75
CA ASP A 87 -6.43 14.09 -10.37
C ASP A 87 -5.08 13.63 -9.81
N LEU A 88 -4.04 13.68 -10.65
CA LEU A 88 -2.67 13.42 -10.25
C LEU A 88 -2.21 14.41 -9.17
N LEU A 89 -1.56 13.89 -8.12
CA LEU A 89 -0.93 14.71 -7.09
C LEU A 89 0.55 14.93 -7.39
N LYS A 90 1.02 16.14 -7.11
CA LYS A 90 2.45 16.48 -7.20
C LYS A 90 3.23 15.95 -6.01
N ALA A 91 4.51 15.62 -6.25
CA ALA A 91 5.38 15.07 -5.21
C ALA A 91 5.57 16.01 -4.01
N ASP A 92 5.61 17.32 -4.23
CA ASP A 92 5.74 18.32 -3.17
C ASP A 92 4.50 18.40 -2.24
N VAL A 93 3.33 18.02 -2.76
CA VAL A 93 2.10 17.89 -1.96
C VAL A 93 2.06 16.57 -1.20
N ALA A 94 2.48 15.48 -1.84
CA ALA A 94 2.41 14.13 -1.27
C ALA A 94 3.50 13.85 -0.22
N LEU A 95 4.72 14.31 -0.45
CA LEU A 95 5.89 14.00 0.39
C LEU A 95 5.72 14.39 1.86
N PRO A 96 5.21 15.57 2.24
CA PRO A 96 4.98 15.92 3.64
C PRO A 96 4.04 14.96 4.37
N ILE A 97 3.02 14.45 3.67
CA ILE A 97 2.06 13.47 4.22
C ILE A 97 2.77 12.13 4.46
N VAL A 98 3.56 11.69 3.49
CA VAL A 98 4.36 10.45 3.59
C VAL A 98 5.33 10.53 4.77
N ILE A 99 6.09 11.62 4.89
CA ILE A 99 7.04 11.83 6.01
C ILE A 99 6.30 11.81 7.36
N ARG A 100 5.12 12.42 7.46
CA ARG A 100 4.30 12.37 8.67
C ARG A 100 3.91 10.94 9.05
N LYS A 101 3.53 10.11 8.09
CA LYS A 101 3.16 8.70 8.34
C LYS A 101 4.36 7.83 8.66
N ILE A 102 5.53 8.07 8.06
CA ILE A 102 6.79 7.43 8.44
C ILE A 102 7.13 7.77 9.90
N SER A 103 6.95 9.04 10.29
CA SER A 103 7.16 9.46 11.69
C SER A 103 6.22 8.72 12.65
N LEU A 104 4.94 8.56 12.29
CA LEU A 104 3.99 7.78 13.10
C LEU A 104 4.43 6.33 13.26
N LEU A 105 4.89 5.68 12.17
CA LEU A 105 5.38 4.32 12.22
C LEU A 105 6.64 4.18 13.08
N SER A 106 7.57 5.12 12.98
CA SER A 106 8.78 5.19 13.82
C SER A 106 8.43 5.35 15.30
N GLU A 107 7.43 6.20 15.63
CA GLU A 107 6.96 6.35 17.00
C GLU A 107 6.26 5.09 17.53
N ILE A 108 5.53 4.35 16.69
CA ILE A 108 4.97 3.03 17.05
C ILE A 108 6.09 2.06 17.41
N GLU A 109 7.09 1.89 16.55
CA GLU A 109 8.22 0.97 16.81
C GLU A 109 8.93 1.36 18.10
N LYS A 110 9.35 2.62 18.23
CA LYS A 110 10.11 3.16 19.36
C LYS A 110 9.38 2.99 20.70
N ASN A 111 8.07 3.21 20.73
CA ASN A 111 7.29 3.22 21.98
C ASN A 111 6.59 1.88 22.28
N SER A 112 6.70 0.89 21.40
CA SER A 112 6.09 -0.44 21.56
C SER A 112 6.77 -1.32 22.60
N LYS A 113 7.83 -0.86 23.26
CA LYS A 113 8.65 -1.65 24.20
C LYS A 113 9.19 -2.94 23.57
N GLY A 114 9.57 -2.86 22.29
CA GLY A 114 10.13 -3.99 21.55
C GLY A 114 9.11 -4.99 21.01
N GLN A 115 7.81 -4.68 21.09
CA GLN A 115 6.75 -5.56 20.57
C GLN A 115 6.51 -5.40 19.06
N VAL A 116 7.00 -4.32 18.48
CA VAL A 116 6.87 -4.02 17.04
C VAL A 116 8.26 -3.85 16.44
N LYS A 117 8.45 -4.35 15.21
CA LYS A 117 9.67 -4.19 14.43
C LYS A 117 9.33 -3.79 13.00
N VAL A 118 9.90 -2.69 12.53
CA VAL A 118 9.92 -2.34 11.10
C VAL A 118 11.07 -3.10 10.46
N CYS A 119 10.74 -4.08 9.62
CA CYS A 119 11.70 -5.02 9.04
C CYS A 119 12.30 -4.45 7.75
N LEU A 120 13.62 -4.49 7.65
CA LEU A 120 14.38 -3.99 6.51
C LEU A 120 14.83 -5.09 5.54
N ASN A 121 14.65 -6.35 5.92
CA ASN A 121 15.02 -7.52 5.11
C ASN A 121 14.31 -8.78 5.64
N GLY A 122 14.40 -9.89 4.87
CA GLY A 122 13.77 -11.15 5.23
C GLY A 122 14.30 -11.76 6.53
N GLN A 123 15.58 -11.54 6.87
CA GLN A 123 16.19 -12.04 8.10
C GLN A 123 15.57 -11.37 9.34
N GLU A 124 15.36 -10.05 9.30
CA GLU A 124 14.66 -9.32 10.37
C GLU A 124 13.19 -9.75 10.49
N LEU A 125 12.54 -10.05 9.36
CA LEU A 125 11.17 -10.55 9.32
C LEU A 125 11.07 -11.92 10.03
N GLU A 126 11.92 -12.86 9.67
CA GLU A 126 11.96 -14.18 10.29
C GLU A 126 12.28 -14.10 11.79
N GLN A 127 13.26 -13.28 12.17
CA GLN A 127 13.61 -13.08 13.58
C GLN A 127 12.45 -12.49 14.37
N SER A 128 11.70 -11.54 13.78
CA SER A 128 10.53 -10.96 14.42
C SER A 128 9.44 -12.00 14.67
N PHE A 129 9.25 -12.94 13.75
CA PHE A 129 8.33 -14.06 13.94
C PHE A 129 8.77 -15.03 15.05
N GLN A 130 10.06 -15.29 15.16
CA GLN A 130 10.63 -16.12 16.24
C GLN A 130 10.48 -15.45 17.59
N ASP A 131 10.70 -14.14 17.65
CA ASP A 131 10.60 -13.32 18.86
C ASP A 131 9.16 -12.96 19.25
N ASN A 132 8.15 -13.39 18.48
CA ASN A 132 6.74 -12.99 18.63
C ASN A 132 6.51 -11.47 18.62
N LYS A 133 7.31 -10.73 17.84
CA LYS A 133 7.11 -9.32 17.57
C LYS A 133 6.18 -9.15 16.36
N LEU A 134 5.43 -8.05 16.35
CA LEU A 134 4.71 -7.65 15.17
C LEU A 134 5.70 -7.13 14.12
N ALA A 135 5.84 -7.87 13.01
CA ALA A 135 6.74 -7.53 11.92
C ALA A 135 6.05 -6.64 10.90
N ILE A 136 6.57 -5.44 10.68
CA ILE A 136 5.99 -4.46 9.76
C ILE A 136 6.89 -4.28 8.55
N ILE A 137 6.33 -4.40 7.35
CA ILE A 137 6.94 -3.92 6.11
C ILE A 137 6.35 -2.55 5.79
N MET A 138 7.21 -1.53 5.72
CA MET A 138 6.81 -0.20 5.30
C MET A 138 6.52 -0.22 3.81
N HIS A 139 5.30 0.16 3.44
CA HIS A 139 4.78 0.14 2.08
C HIS A 139 4.23 1.52 1.70
N ILE A 140 4.59 2.03 0.54
CA ILE A 140 3.94 3.22 -0.06
C ILE A 140 2.93 2.74 -1.08
N GLU A 141 1.68 3.11 -0.89
CA GLU A 141 0.57 2.83 -1.80
C GLU A 141 0.27 4.06 -2.65
N GLY A 142 0.74 4.01 -3.90
CA GLY A 142 0.79 5.15 -4.81
C GLY A 142 2.08 5.95 -4.65
N ALA A 143 2.86 6.04 -5.73
CA ALA A 143 4.21 6.65 -5.73
C ALA A 143 4.19 8.17 -5.93
N GLU A 144 3.11 8.86 -5.54
CA GLU A 144 2.94 10.30 -5.74
C GLU A 144 4.05 11.14 -5.11
N CYS A 145 4.66 10.65 -4.02
CA CYS A 145 5.73 11.36 -3.31
C CYS A 145 7.10 11.22 -3.98
N ILE A 146 7.24 10.37 -4.99
CA ILE A 146 8.50 10.17 -5.70
C ILE A 146 8.63 11.20 -6.81
N ASP A 147 9.75 11.91 -6.83
CA ASP A 147 10.05 12.91 -7.86
C ASP A 147 10.63 12.25 -9.14
N GLU A 148 10.59 12.98 -10.25
CA GLU A 148 11.07 12.52 -11.56
C GLU A 148 12.57 12.16 -11.61
N ASN A 149 13.36 12.63 -10.63
CA ASN A 149 14.79 12.35 -10.51
C ASN A 149 15.09 11.26 -9.47
N PHE A 150 14.07 10.67 -8.84
CA PHE A 150 14.16 9.60 -7.84
C PHE A 150 14.95 9.95 -6.56
N TYR A 151 15.24 11.22 -6.30
CA TYR A 151 15.94 11.63 -5.06
C TYR A 151 15.16 11.24 -3.81
N ASN A 152 13.83 11.37 -3.86
CA ASN A 152 12.97 10.98 -2.76
C ASN A 152 12.95 9.46 -2.53
N LEU A 153 13.05 8.64 -3.58
CA LEU A 153 13.04 7.18 -3.46
C LEU A 153 14.21 6.67 -2.63
N GLU A 154 15.45 7.13 -2.92
CA GLU A 154 16.63 6.75 -2.15
C GLU A 154 16.52 7.17 -0.68
N ALA A 155 16.05 8.40 -0.41
CA ALA A 155 15.85 8.89 0.95
C ALA A 155 14.80 8.06 1.72
N LEU A 156 13.70 7.71 1.09
CA LEU A 156 12.64 6.90 1.67
C LEU A 156 13.10 5.44 1.91
N TYR A 157 13.87 4.87 0.97
CA TYR A 157 14.50 3.57 1.17
C TYR A 157 15.44 3.56 2.40
N ARG A 158 16.26 4.60 2.57
CA ARG A 158 17.11 4.77 3.76
C ARG A 158 16.29 4.93 5.05
N SER A 159 15.08 5.48 4.94
CA SER A 159 14.14 5.60 6.07
C SER A 159 13.39 4.32 6.39
N GLY A 160 13.61 3.24 5.64
CA GLY A 160 13.04 1.91 5.89
C GLY A 160 11.98 1.42 4.89
N LEU A 161 11.70 2.17 3.82
CA LEU A 161 10.79 1.72 2.76
C LEU A 161 11.29 0.43 2.11
N ARG A 162 10.42 -0.56 1.97
CA ARG A 162 10.77 -1.85 1.33
C ARG A 162 9.75 -2.34 0.33
N SER A 163 8.62 -1.64 0.20
CA SER A 163 7.60 -1.97 -0.77
C SER A 163 6.93 -0.71 -1.32
N ILE A 164 6.61 -0.70 -2.60
CA ILE A 164 5.96 0.42 -3.28
C ILE A 164 4.97 -0.07 -4.33
N GLY A 165 3.76 0.51 -4.35
CA GLY A 165 2.85 0.46 -5.48
C GLY A 165 3.07 1.69 -6.37
N PRO A 166 3.33 1.54 -7.68
CA PRO A 166 3.55 2.69 -8.56
C PRO A 166 2.37 3.66 -8.61
N VAL A 167 1.18 3.16 -8.38
CA VAL A 167 -0.08 3.89 -8.41
C VAL A 167 -1.00 3.44 -7.28
N TRP A 168 -1.97 4.26 -6.94
CA TRP A 168 -3.24 3.89 -6.33
C TRP A 168 -4.34 3.89 -7.42
N SER A 169 -5.62 3.86 -7.06
CA SER A 169 -6.71 4.21 -7.97
C SER A 169 -6.71 5.72 -8.27
N ARG A 170 -5.57 6.21 -8.66
CA ARG A 170 -5.19 7.55 -9.08
C ARG A 170 -3.94 7.45 -9.95
N PRO A 171 -3.87 8.21 -11.07
CA PRO A 171 -2.66 8.26 -11.88
C PRO A 171 -1.51 8.92 -11.09
N THR A 172 -0.29 8.45 -11.38
CA THR A 172 0.95 9.12 -10.98
C THR A 172 1.78 9.43 -12.23
N ILE A 173 2.93 10.08 -12.07
CA ILE A 173 3.86 10.26 -13.19
C ILE A 173 4.43 8.93 -13.72
N PHE A 174 4.21 7.82 -13.00
CA PHE A 174 4.75 6.49 -13.30
C PHE A 174 3.76 5.57 -14.04
N GLY A 175 2.45 5.87 -14.00
CA GLY A 175 1.45 5.04 -14.65
C GLY A 175 0.02 5.38 -14.24
N GLU A 176 -0.90 4.53 -14.67
CA GLU A 176 -2.31 4.69 -14.39
C GLU A 176 -2.84 3.54 -13.52
N GLY A 177 -3.52 3.91 -12.44
CA GLY A 177 -4.30 2.97 -11.64
C GLY A 177 -5.65 2.67 -12.27
N VAL A 178 -6.29 1.60 -11.79
CA VAL A 178 -7.66 1.29 -12.19
C VAL A 178 -8.66 2.18 -11.46
N PRO A 179 -9.75 2.64 -12.10
CA PRO A 179 -10.89 3.22 -11.40
C PRO A 179 -11.57 2.17 -10.52
N PHE A 180 -12.31 2.59 -9.50
CA PHE A 180 -13.25 1.69 -8.83
C PHE A 180 -14.47 1.51 -9.72
N ALA A 181 -14.54 0.37 -10.42
CA ALA A 181 -15.64 0.07 -11.33
C ALA A 181 -16.03 -1.41 -11.27
N PHE A 182 -17.35 -1.65 -11.29
CA PHE A 182 -17.94 -2.99 -11.23
C PHE A 182 -19.27 -3.02 -12.00
N PRO A 183 -19.55 -4.07 -12.82
CA PRO A 183 -18.58 -5.04 -13.30
C PRO A 183 -17.72 -4.46 -14.44
N GLN A 184 -16.40 -4.60 -14.37
CA GLN A 184 -15.51 -4.10 -15.42
C GLN A 184 -14.15 -4.84 -15.41
N SER A 185 -13.54 -4.96 -16.61
CA SER A 185 -12.18 -5.48 -16.79
C SER A 185 -11.12 -4.54 -16.18
N PRO A 186 -9.99 -5.07 -15.67
CA PRO A 186 -8.82 -4.27 -15.29
C PRO A 186 -8.04 -3.69 -16.49
N ASP A 187 -8.38 -4.05 -17.73
CA ASP A 187 -7.77 -3.47 -18.94
C ASP A 187 -8.32 -2.07 -19.18
N THR A 188 -7.79 -1.10 -18.45
CA THR A 188 -8.17 0.32 -18.49
C THR A 188 -6.94 1.19 -18.72
N GLY A 189 -7.07 2.25 -19.52
CA GLY A 189 -6.03 3.26 -19.71
C GLY A 189 -4.73 2.77 -20.34
N GLY A 190 -3.64 3.47 -20.05
CA GLY A 190 -2.27 3.16 -20.48
C GLY A 190 -1.56 2.18 -19.54
N GLY A 191 -0.33 1.76 -19.88
CA GLY A 191 0.55 1.02 -18.98
C GLY A 191 1.40 1.95 -18.12
N LEU A 192 2.62 1.50 -17.78
CA LEU A 192 3.62 2.35 -17.16
C LEU A 192 4.08 3.44 -18.16
N THR A 193 4.41 4.60 -17.63
CA THR A 193 5.15 5.61 -18.41
C THR A 193 6.63 5.21 -18.53
N ASP A 194 7.43 5.95 -19.32
CA ASP A 194 8.87 5.74 -19.35
C ASP A 194 9.50 5.93 -17.95
N LEU A 195 9.04 6.92 -17.19
CA LEU A 195 9.44 7.10 -15.78
C LEU A 195 8.98 5.93 -14.90
N GLY A 196 7.83 5.33 -15.19
CA GLY A 196 7.35 4.13 -14.50
C GLY A 196 8.28 2.94 -14.74
N VAL A 197 8.76 2.74 -15.95
CA VAL A 197 9.75 1.71 -16.27
C VAL A 197 11.07 1.97 -15.52
N GLU A 198 11.52 3.22 -15.45
CA GLU A 198 12.70 3.60 -14.65
C GLU A 198 12.49 3.34 -13.16
N LEU A 199 11.30 3.64 -12.61
CA LEU A 199 10.96 3.32 -11.21
C LEU A 199 11.13 1.82 -10.93
N ILE A 200 10.66 0.93 -11.84
CA ILE A 200 10.81 -0.51 -11.66
C ILE A 200 12.28 -0.93 -11.64
N LYS A 201 13.11 -0.34 -12.51
CA LYS A 201 14.57 -0.60 -12.51
C LYS A 201 15.22 -0.17 -11.19
N HIS A 202 14.89 1.02 -10.67
CA HIS A 202 15.37 1.46 -9.36
C HIS A 202 14.91 0.52 -8.23
N CYS A 203 13.67 0.05 -8.28
CA CYS A 203 13.18 -0.93 -7.30
C CYS A 203 13.94 -2.26 -7.36
N ASN A 204 14.27 -2.74 -8.58
CA ASN A 204 15.11 -3.92 -8.75
C ASN A 204 16.50 -3.73 -8.11
N ASP A 205 17.18 -2.61 -8.38
CA ASP A 205 18.51 -2.30 -7.84
C ASP A 205 18.51 -2.19 -6.30
N LEU A 206 17.44 -1.67 -5.73
CA LEU A 206 17.24 -1.53 -4.29
C LEU A 206 16.68 -2.80 -3.62
N ASN A 207 16.36 -3.85 -4.37
CA ASN A 207 15.67 -5.04 -3.88
C ASN A 207 14.36 -4.70 -3.15
N MET A 208 13.57 -3.79 -3.70
CA MET A 208 12.27 -3.41 -3.18
C MET A 208 11.15 -4.23 -3.82
N ILE A 209 10.14 -4.56 -3.02
CA ILE A 209 8.92 -5.19 -3.51
C ILE A 209 8.11 -4.17 -4.30
N VAL A 210 7.71 -4.53 -5.53
CA VAL A 210 6.77 -3.76 -6.34
C VAL A 210 5.39 -4.39 -6.24
N ASP A 211 4.42 -3.64 -5.71
CA ASP A 211 3.05 -4.10 -5.56
C ASP A 211 2.23 -3.76 -6.81
N ASN A 212 1.64 -4.79 -7.42
CA ASN A 212 0.77 -4.67 -8.58
C ASN A 212 -0.68 -4.32 -8.23
N SER A 213 -1.02 -4.23 -6.94
CA SER A 213 -2.36 -3.81 -6.53
C SER A 213 -2.65 -2.40 -7.05
N HIS A 214 -3.88 -2.13 -7.48
CA HIS A 214 -4.33 -0.91 -8.14
C HIS A 214 -3.84 -0.67 -9.57
N LEU A 215 -2.84 -1.39 -10.06
CA LEU A 215 -2.43 -1.27 -11.45
C LEU A 215 -3.51 -1.78 -12.41
N ASN A 216 -3.61 -1.13 -13.57
CA ASN A 216 -4.36 -1.67 -14.70
C ASN A 216 -3.63 -2.88 -15.33
N GLU A 217 -4.31 -3.61 -16.21
CA GLU A 217 -3.75 -4.84 -16.78
C GLU A 217 -2.46 -4.56 -17.59
N LYS A 218 -2.38 -3.46 -18.33
CA LYS A 218 -1.19 -3.09 -19.10
C LYS A 218 0.01 -2.80 -18.19
N GLY A 219 -0.20 -2.03 -17.12
CA GLY A 219 0.83 -1.75 -16.11
C GLY A 219 1.34 -3.01 -15.42
N PHE A 220 0.45 -3.96 -15.14
CA PHE A 220 0.86 -5.28 -14.61
C PHE A 220 1.82 -6.00 -15.57
N TRP A 221 1.49 -6.04 -16.87
CA TRP A 221 2.36 -6.69 -17.86
C TRP A 221 3.67 -5.96 -18.10
N ASP A 222 3.68 -4.63 -17.95
CA ASP A 222 4.92 -3.86 -17.97
C ASP A 222 5.81 -4.24 -16.78
N ILE A 223 5.25 -4.32 -15.55
CA ILE A 223 6.02 -4.80 -14.39
C ILE A 223 6.52 -6.22 -14.62
N ALA A 224 5.69 -7.13 -15.12
CA ALA A 224 6.09 -8.50 -15.42
C ALA A 224 7.26 -8.57 -16.42
N LYS A 225 7.36 -7.60 -17.33
CA LYS A 225 8.44 -7.50 -18.31
C LYS A 225 9.74 -6.95 -17.74
N TYR A 226 9.66 -5.97 -16.82
CA TYR A 226 10.82 -5.21 -16.36
C TYR A 226 11.27 -5.56 -14.94
N SER A 227 10.43 -6.23 -14.12
CA SER A 227 10.83 -6.69 -12.80
C SER A 227 11.73 -7.93 -12.89
N HIS A 228 12.76 -7.95 -12.07
CA HIS A 228 13.63 -9.11 -11.86
C HIS A 228 13.23 -9.93 -10.62
N HIS A 229 12.22 -9.47 -9.89
CA HIS A 229 11.72 -10.08 -8.66
C HIS A 229 10.35 -10.71 -8.89
N PRO A 230 9.91 -11.61 -8.00
CA PRO A 230 8.58 -12.17 -8.06
C PRO A 230 7.49 -11.09 -8.13
N LEU A 231 6.46 -11.34 -8.94
CA LEU A 231 5.30 -10.47 -9.01
C LEU A 231 4.48 -10.59 -7.73
N VAL A 232 4.10 -9.46 -7.16
CA VAL A 232 3.33 -9.38 -5.91
C VAL A 232 2.10 -8.52 -6.15
N ALA A 233 0.95 -8.96 -5.63
CA ALA A 233 -0.25 -8.15 -5.48
C ALA A 233 -0.74 -8.34 -4.04
N THR A 234 -0.54 -7.34 -3.21
CA THR A 234 -0.73 -7.44 -1.75
C THR A 234 -2.20 -7.54 -1.35
N HIS A 235 -3.10 -6.90 -2.13
CA HIS A 235 -4.53 -6.81 -1.80
C HIS A 235 -5.42 -6.74 -3.06
N SER A 236 -5.24 -7.69 -3.96
CA SER A 236 -6.13 -7.94 -5.11
C SER A 236 -6.73 -9.34 -5.00
N ASN A 237 -7.94 -9.51 -5.52
CA ASN A 237 -8.65 -10.79 -5.53
C ASN A 237 -8.78 -11.34 -6.95
N VAL A 238 -9.66 -12.33 -7.15
CA VAL A 238 -9.84 -13.06 -8.40
C VAL A 238 -10.96 -12.43 -9.23
N HIS A 239 -10.62 -11.86 -10.39
CA HIS A 239 -11.58 -11.19 -11.29
C HIS A 239 -12.71 -12.12 -11.76
N THR A 240 -12.43 -13.38 -12.04
CA THR A 240 -13.43 -14.36 -12.46
C THR A 240 -14.53 -14.60 -11.42
N ILE A 241 -14.20 -14.38 -10.13
CA ILE A 241 -15.17 -14.51 -9.02
C ILE A 241 -15.90 -13.19 -8.78
N CYS A 242 -15.17 -12.08 -8.81
CA CYS A 242 -15.71 -10.75 -8.65
C CYS A 242 -15.13 -9.85 -9.76
N PRO A 243 -15.89 -9.55 -10.80
CA PRO A 243 -15.40 -8.82 -11.98
C PRO A 243 -15.24 -7.33 -11.72
N HIS A 244 -14.44 -6.99 -10.71
CA HIS A 244 -14.07 -5.64 -10.34
C HIS A 244 -12.70 -5.30 -10.95
N THR A 245 -12.52 -4.06 -11.40
CA THR A 245 -11.25 -3.56 -11.96
C THR A 245 -10.03 -3.81 -11.06
N ARG A 246 -10.23 -3.83 -9.73
CA ARG A 246 -9.19 -4.07 -8.71
C ARG A 246 -8.71 -5.52 -8.65
N ASN A 247 -9.39 -6.44 -9.34
CA ASN A 247 -9.11 -7.87 -9.26
C ASN A 247 -8.31 -8.37 -10.47
N LEU A 248 -7.48 -9.39 -10.21
CA LEU A 248 -6.57 -9.96 -11.18
C LEU A 248 -7.27 -11.00 -12.08
N THR A 249 -7.00 -10.94 -13.37
CA THR A 249 -7.41 -11.97 -14.33
C THR A 249 -6.65 -13.27 -14.08
N ASN A 250 -7.19 -14.40 -14.55
CA ASN A 250 -6.52 -15.71 -14.42
C ASN A 250 -5.12 -15.70 -15.03
N ARG A 251 -4.91 -14.99 -16.16
CA ARG A 251 -3.60 -14.85 -16.78
C ARG A 251 -2.58 -14.14 -15.87
N GLN A 252 -3.02 -13.08 -15.16
CA GLN A 252 -2.17 -12.38 -14.19
C GLN A 252 -1.85 -13.26 -12.98
N LEU A 253 -2.82 -14.04 -12.50
CA LEU A 253 -2.61 -15.00 -11.41
C LEU A 253 -1.61 -16.11 -11.80
N ASP A 254 -1.70 -16.62 -13.03
CA ASP A 254 -0.72 -17.58 -13.56
C ASP A 254 0.68 -16.96 -13.63
N ALA A 255 0.80 -15.72 -14.10
CA ALA A 255 2.08 -15.00 -14.13
C ALA A 255 2.68 -14.83 -12.73
N ILE A 256 1.89 -14.45 -11.72
CA ILE A 256 2.36 -14.37 -10.31
C ILE A 256 2.88 -15.73 -9.83
N LYS A 257 2.14 -16.79 -10.11
CA LYS A 257 2.54 -18.17 -9.74
C LYS A 257 3.87 -18.56 -10.39
N ASP A 258 4.10 -18.18 -11.65
CA ASP A 258 5.26 -18.60 -12.44
C ASP A 258 6.54 -17.82 -12.09
N THR A 259 6.45 -16.72 -11.33
CA THR A 259 7.59 -15.90 -10.89
C THR A 259 8.13 -16.27 -9.49
N ARG A 260 7.75 -17.42 -8.94
CA ARG A 260 8.18 -17.88 -7.61
C ARG A 260 9.63 -18.32 -7.57
#